data_90a872f742ccc6f9f60f08294cb4d883
#
_entry.id   90a872f742ccc6f9f60f08294cb4d883
#
_cell.length_a   1.000
_cell.length_b   1.000
_cell.length_c   1.000
_cell.angle_alpha   90.00
_cell.angle_beta   90.00
_cell.angle_gamma   90.00
#
_symmetry.space_group_name_H-M   'P 1'
#
loop_
_entity.id
_entity.type
_entity.pdbx_description
1 polymer ?
#
loop_
_entity_poly.entity_id
_entity_poly.type
_entity_poly.pdbx_seq_one_letter_code
_entity_poly.pdbx_strand_id
1 'polypeptide(L)'
;GIPKAVTRELTKRALSEHEARRPFAVGVITGASSCQSLEGDLAAAHAIKFRAPFSTNADFRNHTNLGEIDYEDMHLGHMAERLRRGFYGDMDWAIIEVSAIEDDGDKCRVYLTSADGIVPTIARIAKKVILELNTFHNPNARYLHDEYECLEYPYRQPIPLTSVGQRIGTQYLEI
;
A
#
# COMPACT_ATOMS: atom_id res chain seq x y z
N GLY A 1 1.88 -0.53 8.07
CA GLY A 1 0.91 0.45 8.55
C GLY A 1 -0.06 0.89 7.46
N ILE A 2 -1.00 1.72 7.82
CA ILE A 2 -1.99 2.27 6.89
C ILE A 2 -1.92 3.80 6.96
N PRO A 3 -1.66 4.50 5.85
CA PRO A 3 -1.50 5.96 5.79
C PRO A 3 -2.85 6.67 6.00
N LYS A 4 -3.23 6.89 7.24
CA LYS A 4 -4.56 7.38 7.62
C LYS A 4 -4.77 8.87 7.36
N ALA A 5 -3.73 9.68 7.43
CA ALA A 5 -3.86 11.12 7.21
C ALA A 5 -4.13 11.41 5.72
N VAL A 6 -3.36 10.79 4.83
CA VAL A 6 -3.54 10.95 3.39
C VAL A 6 -4.89 10.40 2.93
N THR A 7 -5.30 9.24 3.42
CA THR A 7 -6.60 8.64 3.04
C THR A 7 -7.78 9.48 3.51
N ARG A 8 -7.73 10.05 4.72
CA ARG A 8 -8.77 10.97 5.20
C ARG A 8 -8.85 12.26 4.37
N GLU A 9 -7.72 12.79 3.97
CA GLU A 9 -7.69 13.98 3.11
C GLU A 9 -8.24 13.67 1.71
N LEU A 10 -7.93 12.51 1.17
CA LEU A 10 -8.51 12.04 -0.09
C LEU A 10 -10.04 11.93 -0.01
N THR A 11 -10.57 11.40 1.09
CA THR A 11 -12.03 11.33 1.32
C THR A 11 -12.66 12.72 1.37
N LYS A 12 -12.09 13.66 2.11
CA LYS A 12 -12.59 15.04 2.16
C LYS A 12 -12.61 15.69 0.78
N ARG A 13 -11.54 15.49 0.01
CA ARG A 13 -11.46 15.99 -1.35
C ARG A 13 -12.53 15.35 -2.24
N ALA A 14 -12.75 14.05 -2.13
CA ALA A 14 -13.78 13.36 -2.91
C ALA A 14 -15.17 13.92 -2.63
N LEU A 15 -15.51 14.16 -1.37
CA LEU A 15 -16.79 14.78 -0.98
C LEU A 15 -16.93 16.20 -1.56
N SER A 16 -15.90 17.04 -1.41
CA SER A 16 -15.90 18.40 -1.95
C SER A 16 -16.04 18.44 -3.48
N GLU A 17 -15.34 17.55 -4.20
CA GLU A 17 -15.45 17.48 -5.65
C GLU A 17 -16.81 16.93 -6.09
N HIS A 18 -17.40 16.03 -5.30
CA HIS A 18 -18.77 15.56 -5.55
C HIS A 18 -19.79 16.72 -5.44
N GLU A 19 -19.71 17.53 -4.38
CA GLU A 19 -20.54 18.74 -4.21
C GLU A 19 -20.33 19.74 -5.37
N ALA A 20 -19.11 19.86 -5.86
CA ALA A 20 -18.77 20.71 -6.99
C ALA A 20 -19.19 20.11 -8.35
N ARG A 21 -19.87 18.97 -8.38
CA ARG A 21 -20.28 18.22 -9.59
C ARG A 21 -19.11 17.78 -10.46
N ARG A 22 -17.97 17.47 -9.86
CA ARG A 22 -16.77 16.94 -10.49
C ARG A 22 -16.29 15.68 -9.78
N PRO A 23 -17.17 14.66 -9.58
CA PRO A 23 -16.80 13.47 -8.83
C PRO A 23 -15.63 12.75 -9.50
N PHE A 24 -14.79 12.14 -8.68
CA PHE A 24 -13.75 11.23 -9.13
C PHE A 24 -13.79 9.94 -8.31
N ALA A 25 -13.28 8.89 -8.89
CA ALA A 25 -13.06 7.62 -8.18
C ALA A 25 -11.72 7.02 -8.56
N VAL A 26 -11.10 6.33 -7.60
CA VAL A 26 -9.78 5.73 -7.74
C VAL A 26 -9.84 4.21 -7.67
N GLY A 27 -8.89 3.55 -8.30
CA GLY A 27 -8.57 2.16 -8.01
C GLY A 27 -7.70 2.08 -6.78
N VAL A 28 -8.02 1.20 -5.84
CA VAL A 28 -7.27 1.02 -4.59
C VAL A 28 -6.71 -0.39 -4.54
N ILE A 29 -5.39 -0.49 -4.42
CA ILE A 29 -4.67 -1.74 -4.24
C ILE A 29 -3.90 -1.67 -2.92
N THR A 30 -4.09 -2.67 -2.06
CA THR A 30 -3.36 -2.76 -0.79
C THR A 30 -2.91 -4.21 -0.57
N GLY A 31 -2.38 -4.51 0.63
CA GLY A 31 -2.42 -5.86 1.16
C GLY A 31 -3.80 -6.15 1.77
N ALA A 32 -3.87 -6.97 2.80
CA ALA A 32 -5.10 -7.11 3.59
C ALA A 32 -5.37 -5.81 4.35
N SER A 33 -6.62 -5.35 4.32
CA SER A 33 -7.02 -4.16 5.06
C SER A 33 -8.45 -4.29 5.61
N SER A 34 -8.70 -3.58 6.70
CA SER A 34 -10.03 -3.40 7.31
C SER A 34 -10.22 -1.95 7.79
N CYS A 35 -9.44 -1.04 7.24
CA CYS A 35 -9.34 0.32 7.75
C CYS A 35 -10.54 1.16 7.32
N GLN A 36 -11.26 1.72 8.30
CA GLN A 36 -12.40 2.60 8.02
C GLN A 36 -12.01 3.80 7.16
N SER A 37 -10.92 4.51 7.51
CA SER A 37 -10.52 5.72 6.78
C SER A 37 -10.00 5.46 5.36
N LEU A 38 -9.58 4.23 5.04
CA LEU A 38 -9.15 3.89 3.69
C LEU A 38 -10.30 3.35 2.85
N GLU A 39 -11.05 2.41 3.38
CA GLU A 39 -12.02 1.63 2.60
C GLU A 39 -13.44 2.09 2.84
N GLY A 40 -13.86 2.18 4.11
CA GLY A 40 -15.22 2.54 4.47
C GLY A 40 -15.58 3.97 4.08
N ASP A 41 -14.76 4.93 4.49
CA ASP A 41 -15.01 6.34 4.25
C ASP A 41 -14.90 6.69 2.75
N LEU A 42 -13.95 6.12 2.03
CA LEU A 42 -13.84 6.31 0.58
C LEU A 42 -14.98 5.63 -0.19
N ALA A 43 -15.45 4.45 0.25
CA ALA A 43 -16.58 3.78 -0.34
C ALA A 43 -17.87 4.61 -0.12
N ALA A 44 -18.10 5.09 1.11
CA ALA A 44 -19.22 5.96 1.43
C ALA A 44 -19.20 7.30 0.66
N ALA A 45 -18.03 7.78 0.29
CA ALA A 45 -17.86 8.96 -0.57
C ALA A 45 -17.97 8.64 -2.08
N HIS A 46 -18.30 7.39 -2.45
CA HIS A 46 -18.33 6.89 -3.85
C HIS A 46 -17.02 7.15 -4.61
N ALA A 47 -15.89 7.13 -3.89
CA ALA A 47 -14.57 7.46 -4.42
C ALA A 47 -13.69 6.24 -4.74
N ILE A 48 -14.22 5.03 -4.59
CA ILE A 48 -13.56 3.78 -5.02
C ILE A 48 -14.33 3.19 -6.18
N LYS A 49 -13.65 2.99 -7.32
CA LYS A 49 -14.20 2.24 -8.46
C LYS A 49 -13.73 0.79 -8.52
N PHE A 50 -12.54 0.52 -8.00
CA PHE A 50 -11.92 -0.80 -8.01
C PHE A 50 -11.13 -1.04 -6.73
N ARG A 51 -11.14 -2.28 -6.22
CA ARG A 51 -10.38 -2.69 -5.05
C ARG A 51 -9.84 -4.12 -5.19
N ALA A 52 -8.56 -4.29 -4.89
CA ALA A 52 -7.90 -5.60 -4.74
C ALA A 52 -6.87 -5.57 -3.61
N PRO A 53 -6.53 -6.71 -2.98
CA PRO A 53 -7.23 -7.98 -3.01
C PRO A 53 -8.29 -8.11 -1.92
N PHE A 54 -7.95 -8.07 -0.65
CA PHE A 54 -8.79 -8.49 0.47
C PHE A 54 -9.18 -7.32 1.38
N SER A 55 -10.49 -7.21 1.68
CA SER A 55 -11.01 -6.25 2.64
C SER A 55 -12.04 -6.87 3.56
N THR A 56 -11.99 -6.53 4.85
CA THR A 56 -13.00 -6.94 5.84
C THR A 56 -13.89 -5.79 6.30
N ASN A 57 -13.74 -4.58 5.75
CA ASN A 57 -14.54 -3.44 6.15
C ASN A 57 -16.02 -3.62 5.75
N ALA A 58 -16.93 -3.35 6.67
CA ALA A 58 -18.37 -3.59 6.49
C ALA A 58 -19.00 -2.64 5.46
N ASP A 59 -18.67 -1.34 5.53
CA ASP A 59 -19.22 -0.35 4.62
C ASP A 59 -18.73 -0.62 3.19
N PHE A 60 -17.45 -0.91 3.04
CA PHE A 60 -16.89 -1.33 1.74
C PHE A 60 -17.64 -2.54 1.16
N ARG A 61 -17.89 -3.59 1.97
CA ARG A 61 -18.65 -4.77 1.51
C ARG A 61 -20.06 -4.44 1.06
N ASN A 62 -20.73 -3.54 1.78
CA ASN A 62 -22.08 -3.12 1.40
C ASN A 62 -22.08 -2.48 0.00
N HIS A 63 -21.17 -1.56 -0.27
CA HIS A 63 -21.03 -0.92 -1.59
C HIS A 63 -20.63 -1.93 -2.68
N THR A 64 -19.75 -2.88 -2.36
CA THR A 64 -19.40 -3.97 -3.28
C THR A 64 -20.58 -4.86 -3.60
N ASN A 65 -21.39 -5.25 -2.60
CA ASN A 65 -22.57 -6.09 -2.78
C ASN A 65 -23.66 -5.39 -3.59
N LEU A 66 -23.70 -4.06 -3.58
CA LEU A 66 -24.60 -3.26 -4.42
C LEU A 66 -24.08 -3.10 -5.86
N GLY A 67 -22.88 -3.61 -6.16
CA GLY A 67 -22.28 -3.49 -7.50
C GLY A 67 -21.69 -2.10 -7.79
N GLU A 68 -21.45 -1.29 -6.78
CA GLU A 68 -20.90 0.06 -6.92
C GLU A 68 -19.36 0.06 -7.01
N ILE A 69 -18.72 -1.01 -6.56
CA ILE A 69 -17.26 -1.16 -6.56
C ILE A 69 -16.90 -2.48 -7.23
N ASP A 70 -16.04 -2.43 -8.23
CA ASP A 70 -15.42 -3.61 -8.81
C ASP A 70 -14.41 -4.19 -7.81
N TYR A 71 -14.65 -5.41 -7.36
CA TYR A 71 -13.82 -6.06 -6.37
C TYR A 71 -13.20 -7.35 -6.91
N GLU A 72 -11.89 -7.44 -6.80
CA GLU A 72 -11.14 -8.65 -7.11
C GLU A 72 -10.57 -9.27 -5.85
N ASP A 73 -11.14 -10.41 -5.44
CA ASP A 73 -10.56 -11.22 -4.36
C ASP A 73 -9.44 -12.11 -4.90
N MET A 74 -8.35 -12.21 -4.14
CA MET A 74 -7.26 -13.09 -4.48
C MET A 74 -6.42 -13.45 -3.26
N HIS A 75 -5.61 -14.48 -3.41
CA HIS A 75 -4.60 -14.83 -2.42
C HIS A 75 -3.56 -13.71 -2.30
N LEU A 76 -3.31 -13.22 -1.08
CA LEU A 76 -2.41 -12.08 -0.83
C LEU A 76 -1.02 -12.28 -1.41
N GLY A 77 -0.50 -13.50 -1.35
CA GLY A 77 0.83 -13.82 -1.90
C GLY A 77 0.97 -13.63 -3.41
N HIS A 78 -0.11 -13.50 -4.15
CA HIS A 78 -0.07 -13.27 -5.61
C HIS A 78 -0.07 -11.78 -5.98
N MET A 79 -0.43 -10.90 -5.04
CA MET A 79 -0.62 -9.47 -5.37
C MET A 79 0.67 -8.82 -5.87
N ALA A 80 1.77 -8.98 -5.15
CA ALA A 80 3.05 -8.36 -5.53
C ALA A 80 3.51 -8.83 -6.92
N GLU A 81 3.38 -10.13 -7.23
CA GLU A 81 3.72 -10.66 -8.55
C GLU A 81 2.84 -10.09 -9.65
N ARG A 82 1.53 -10.02 -9.44
CA ARG A 82 0.61 -9.46 -10.44
C ARG A 82 0.89 -7.97 -10.70
N LEU A 83 1.21 -7.21 -9.67
CA LEU A 83 1.63 -5.82 -9.80
C LEU A 83 2.89 -5.70 -10.66
N ARG A 84 3.94 -6.47 -10.35
CA ARG A 84 5.19 -6.44 -11.12
C ARG A 84 5.02 -6.85 -12.57
N ARG A 85 4.05 -7.72 -12.86
CA ARG A 85 3.70 -8.15 -14.22
C ARG A 85 2.74 -7.21 -14.95
N GLY A 86 2.32 -6.10 -14.33
CA GLY A 86 1.49 -5.10 -14.96
C GLY A 86 0.03 -5.49 -15.16
N PHE A 87 -0.51 -6.47 -14.42
CA PHE A 87 -1.91 -6.92 -14.57
C PHE A 87 -2.93 -5.80 -14.30
N TYR A 88 -2.56 -4.83 -13.49
CA TYR A 88 -3.41 -3.69 -13.13
C TYR A 88 -3.06 -2.41 -13.89
N GLY A 89 -2.16 -2.51 -14.88
CA GLY A 89 -1.65 -1.34 -15.58
C GLY A 89 -0.72 -0.48 -14.71
N ASP A 90 -0.62 0.79 -15.06
CA ASP A 90 0.23 1.75 -14.38
C ASP A 90 -0.30 2.09 -12.98
N MET A 91 0.60 2.15 -12.02
CA MET A 91 0.30 2.66 -10.68
C MET A 91 0.73 4.13 -10.60
N ASP A 92 -0.23 5.03 -10.43
CA ASP A 92 0.06 6.46 -10.40
C ASP A 92 0.68 6.88 -9.06
N TRP A 93 0.19 6.34 -7.95
CA TRP A 93 0.60 6.73 -6.61
C TRP A 93 0.80 5.52 -5.69
N ALA A 94 1.92 5.49 -4.99
CA ALA A 94 2.09 4.70 -3.78
C ALA A 94 1.99 5.61 -2.56
N ILE A 95 1.18 5.23 -1.59
CA ILE A 95 1.03 5.95 -0.32
C ILE A 95 1.49 5.02 0.78
N ILE A 96 2.57 5.39 1.45
CA ILE A 96 3.31 4.50 2.35
C ILE A 96 3.43 5.15 3.72
N GLU A 97 2.95 4.47 4.76
CA GLU A 97 3.20 4.87 6.14
C GLU A 97 4.59 4.39 6.58
N VAL A 98 5.40 5.31 7.08
CA VAL A 98 6.77 5.05 7.51
C VAL A 98 7.00 5.49 8.95
N SER A 99 7.94 4.83 9.63
CA SER A 99 8.33 5.15 11.02
C SER A 99 9.51 6.11 11.11
N ALA A 100 10.33 6.17 10.06
CA ALA A 100 11.45 7.10 9.95
C ALA A 100 11.82 7.34 8.49
N ILE A 101 12.43 8.48 8.24
CA ILE A 101 12.98 8.88 6.94
C ILE A 101 14.40 9.38 7.19
N GLU A 102 15.35 8.88 6.42
CA GLU A 102 16.73 9.34 6.39
C GLU A 102 17.05 9.77 4.96
N ASP A 103 17.34 11.05 4.80
CA ASP A 103 17.67 11.66 3.51
C ASP A 103 19.12 12.13 3.56
N ASP A 104 19.96 11.59 2.70
CA ASP A 104 21.38 11.99 2.56
C ASP A 104 21.62 12.88 1.31
N GLY A 105 20.54 13.33 0.68
CA GLY A 105 20.54 14.21 -0.48
C GLY A 105 20.56 13.48 -1.82
N ASP A 106 21.20 12.32 -1.92
CA ASP A 106 21.21 11.50 -3.14
C ASP A 106 20.20 10.35 -3.05
N LYS A 107 19.89 9.88 -1.84
CA LYS A 107 19.01 8.74 -1.56
C LYS A 107 18.16 9.00 -0.35
N CYS A 108 16.89 8.64 -0.49
CA CYS A 108 15.96 8.65 0.61
C CYS A 108 15.75 7.23 1.14
N ARG A 109 16.14 6.96 2.38
CA ARG A 109 15.90 5.71 3.07
C ARG A 109 14.69 5.83 3.96
N VAL A 110 13.75 4.93 3.78
CA VAL A 110 12.52 4.91 4.57
C VAL A 110 12.39 3.60 5.33
N TYR A 111 11.90 3.70 6.56
CA TYR A 111 11.71 2.56 7.44
C TYR A 111 10.21 2.32 7.62
N LEU A 112 9.77 1.12 7.32
CA LEU A 112 8.37 0.76 7.41
C LEU A 112 7.88 0.67 8.85
N THR A 113 6.58 0.67 9.04
CA THR A 113 5.95 0.51 10.34
C THR A 113 5.73 -0.98 10.66
N SER A 114 4.58 -1.36 11.21
CA SER A 114 4.30 -2.74 11.62
C SER A 114 3.97 -3.71 10.48
N ALA A 115 3.81 -3.22 9.26
CA ALA A 115 3.48 -4.04 8.11
C ALA A 115 4.33 -3.63 6.90
N ASP A 116 4.86 -4.63 6.24
CA ASP A 116 5.61 -4.54 5.01
C ASP A 116 4.73 -4.92 3.80
N GLY A 117 4.30 -6.17 3.70
CA GLY A 117 3.37 -6.65 2.68
C GLY A 117 3.85 -6.42 1.25
N ILE A 118 3.07 -5.63 0.49
CA ILE A 118 3.39 -5.29 -0.91
C ILE A 118 4.15 -3.97 -1.06
N VAL A 119 4.53 -3.33 0.04
CA VAL A 119 5.13 -1.99 0.04
C VAL A 119 6.40 -1.90 -0.80
N PRO A 120 7.38 -2.83 -0.72
CA PRO A 120 8.56 -2.79 -1.57
C PRO A 120 8.22 -2.78 -3.06
N THR A 121 7.23 -3.56 -3.45
CA THR A 121 6.78 -3.62 -4.85
C THR A 121 6.13 -2.31 -5.29
N ILE A 122 5.18 -1.75 -4.52
CA ILE A 122 4.49 -0.51 -4.91
C ILE A 122 5.41 0.70 -4.89
N ALA A 123 6.37 0.76 -3.97
CA ALA A 123 7.36 1.83 -3.92
C ALA A 123 8.18 1.91 -5.22
N ARG A 124 8.49 0.76 -5.82
CA ARG A 124 9.29 0.68 -7.03
C ARG A 124 8.50 0.99 -8.31
N ILE A 125 7.25 0.50 -8.40
CA ILE A 125 6.50 0.58 -9.66
C ILE A 125 5.64 1.84 -9.79
N ALA A 126 5.36 2.53 -8.69
CA ALA A 126 4.53 3.72 -8.73
C ALA A 126 5.28 4.89 -9.38
N LYS A 127 4.54 5.70 -10.16
CA LYS A 127 5.07 6.93 -10.77
C LYS A 127 5.44 7.98 -9.72
N LYS A 128 4.74 8.00 -8.58
CA LYS A 128 4.95 8.92 -7.47
C LYS A 128 4.73 8.22 -6.14
N VAL A 129 5.52 8.60 -5.14
CA VAL A 129 5.43 8.07 -3.79
C VAL A 129 5.08 9.19 -2.82
N ILE A 130 4.08 8.96 -1.96
CA ILE A 130 3.77 9.80 -0.82
C ILE A 130 4.16 9.04 0.43
N LEU A 131 4.99 9.66 1.25
CA LEU A 131 5.40 9.13 2.54
C LEU A 131 4.58 9.78 3.66
N GLU A 132 3.88 8.99 4.45
CA GLU A 132 3.21 9.45 5.66
C GLU A 132 4.05 9.06 6.87
N LEU A 133 4.78 10.02 7.45
CA LEU A 133 5.60 9.80 8.61
C LEU A 133 4.73 9.68 9.86
N ASN A 134 4.72 8.52 10.48
CA ASN A 134 4.02 8.26 11.73
C ASN A 134 4.97 8.37 12.92
N THR A 135 5.00 9.55 13.53
CA THR A 135 5.87 9.86 14.69
C THR A 135 5.45 9.20 16.00
N PHE A 136 4.31 8.50 16.02
CA PHE A 136 3.88 7.72 17.18
C PHE A 136 4.67 6.41 17.34
N HIS A 137 5.22 5.89 16.26
CA HIS A 137 6.05 4.69 16.31
C HIS A 137 7.36 4.91 17.05
N ASN A 138 7.78 3.91 17.82
CA ASN A 138 9.10 3.90 18.42
C ASN A 138 10.17 3.93 17.31
N PRO A 139 11.20 4.79 17.40
CA PRO A 139 12.29 4.83 16.42
C PRO A 139 12.97 3.48 16.17
N ASN A 140 12.97 2.58 17.15
CA ASN A 140 13.49 1.22 16.98
C ASN A 140 12.61 0.31 16.11
N ALA A 141 11.40 0.73 15.78
CA ALA A 141 10.54 0.01 14.83
C ALA A 141 11.19 -0.15 13.45
N ARG A 142 12.13 0.71 13.09
CA ARG A 142 12.92 0.64 11.86
C ARG A 142 13.71 -0.65 11.68
N TYR A 143 13.85 -1.48 12.70
CA TYR A 143 14.57 -2.76 12.60
C TYR A 143 13.64 -3.98 12.56
N LEU A 144 12.33 -3.80 12.42
CA LEU A 144 11.35 -4.90 12.45
C LEU A 144 11.39 -5.78 11.20
N HIS A 145 11.66 -5.19 10.04
CA HIS A 145 11.56 -5.88 8.75
C HIS A 145 12.93 -6.09 8.12
N ASP A 146 13.02 -7.13 7.31
CA ASP A 146 14.09 -7.35 6.35
C ASP A 146 13.50 -7.17 4.95
N GLU A 147 13.99 -6.16 4.25
CA GLU A 147 13.61 -5.87 2.87
C GLU A 147 14.50 -6.69 1.93
N TYR A 148 13.94 -7.76 1.41
CA TYR A 148 14.63 -8.63 0.46
C TYR A 148 13.84 -8.81 -0.81
N GLU A 149 14.41 -8.39 -1.92
CA GLU A 149 13.80 -8.59 -3.21
C GLU A 149 14.37 -9.81 -3.91
N CYS A 150 13.50 -10.78 -4.15
CA CYS A 150 13.82 -11.92 -4.99
C CYS A 150 14.08 -11.46 -6.43
N LEU A 151 15.00 -12.14 -7.11
CA LEU A 151 15.19 -11.97 -8.54
C LEU A 151 13.90 -12.30 -9.29
N GLU A 152 13.65 -11.58 -10.38
CA GLU A 152 12.50 -11.83 -11.25
C GLU A 152 12.67 -13.12 -12.07
N TYR A 153 11.55 -13.68 -12.49
CA TYR A 153 11.52 -14.82 -13.39
C TYR A 153 12.27 -14.47 -14.71
N PRO A 154 13.09 -15.36 -15.29
CA PRO A 154 13.31 -16.76 -14.91
C PRO A 154 14.44 -16.99 -13.88
N TYR A 155 15.05 -15.95 -13.36
CA TYR A 155 16.24 -16.02 -12.50
C TYR A 155 15.93 -16.16 -11.01
N ARG A 156 14.66 -16.41 -10.67
CA ARG A 156 14.21 -16.52 -9.29
C ARG A 156 14.96 -17.63 -8.55
N GLN A 157 15.50 -17.27 -7.40
CA GLN A 157 16.21 -18.18 -6.49
C GLN A 157 15.39 -18.33 -5.18
N PRO A 158 15.57 -19.42 -4.44
CA PRO A 158 15.05 -19.52 -3.08
C PRO A 158 15.54 -18.37 -2.21
N ILE A 159 14.70 -17.94 -1.28
CA ILE A 159 15.10 -16.94 -0.27
C ILE A 159 16.25 -17.53 0.54
N PRO A 160 17.41 -16.82 0.70
CA PRO A 160 18.62 -17.35 1.30
C PRO A 160 18.56 -17.37 2.84
N LEU A 161 17.47 -17.85 3.39
CA LEU A 161 17.28 -18.06 4.84
C LEU A 161 17.61 -19.52 5.17
N THR A 162 18.68 -19.72 5.95
CA THR A 162 19.15 -21.05 6.32
C THR A 162 19.16 -21.31 7.83
N SER A 163 18.96 -20.27 8.64
CA SER A 163 18.96 -20.39 10.10
C SER A 163 17.98 -19.43 10.78
N VAL A 164 17.54 -19.80 11.99
CA VAL A 164 16.69 -18.94 12.82
C VAL A 164 17.45 -17.67 13.23
N GLY A 165 16.79 -16.51 13.12
CA GLY A 165 17.37 -15.21 13.45
C GLY A 165 18.33 -14.62 12.42
N GLN A 166 18.53 -15.31 11.30
CA GLN A 166 19.30 -14.74 10.19
C GLN A 166 18.57 -13.53 9.61
N ARG A 167 19.34 -12.45 9.39
CA ARG A 167 18.87 -11.25 8.67
C ARG A 167 19.33 -11.29 7.22
N ILE A 168 18.48 -10.79 6.32
CA ILE A 168 18.77 -10.71 4.87
C ILE A 168 18.38 -9.35 4.32
N GLY A 169 19.01 -8.94 3.22
CA GLY A 169 18.71 -7.65 2.59
C GLY A 169 19.03 -6.45 3.48
N THR A 170 18.15 -5.45 3.46
CA THR A 170 18.26 -4.22 4.25
C THR A 170 17.10 -4.10 5.24
N GLN A 171 17.15 -3.14 6.16
CA GLN A 171 16.03 -2.81 7.04
C GLN A 171 15.31 -1.52 6.61
N TYR A 172 15.53 -1.10 5.38
CA TYR A 172 14.96 0.11 4.79
C TYR A 172 14.66 -0.12 3.30
N LEU A 173 13.77 0.69 2.77
CA LEU A 173 13.60 0.86 1.32
C LEU A 173 14.34 2.11 0.86
N GLU A 174 14.98 2.06 -0.30
CA GLU A 174 15.48 3.24 -1.01
C GLU A 174 14.39 3.74 -1.98
N ILE A 175 14.07 5.03 -1.90
CA ILE A 175 13.08 5.71 -2.74
C ILE A 175 13.69 6.92 -3.41
#